data_84cf55ee4470a97396914934b229a43c
#
_entry.id   84cf55ee4470a97396914934b229a43c
#
_cell.length_a   1.000
_cell.length_b   1.000
_cell.length_c   1.000
_cell.angle_alpha   90.00
_cell.angle_beta   90.00
_cell.angle_gamma   90.00
#
_symmetry.space_group_name_H-M   'P 1'
#
loop_
_entity.id
_entity.type
_entity.pdbx_description
1 polymer ?
#
loop_
_entity_poly.entity_id
_entity_poly.type
_entity_poly.pdbx_seq_one_letter_code
_entity_poly.pdbx_strand_id
1 'polypeptide(L)'
;MNGKVKLSVKVAEKKKEEISISTDFIRLDSALKLCNAVESGGHAKTVIQDGEVKVNGEICTQRGKKLHSGDSFEYMRVVYIVK
;
A
#
# COMPACT_ATOMS: atom_id res chain seq x y z
N MET A 1 -26.06 -23.72 -12.01
CA MET A 1 -25.63 -23.39 -12.01
C MET A 1 -24.95 -22.65 -11.57
N ASN A 2 -25.14 -22.46 -11.41
CA ASN A 2 -24.62 -21.90 -11.16
C ASN A 2 -23.98 -21.24 -10.51
N GLY A 3 -24.20 -21.03 -10.36
CA GLY A 3 -24.02 -20.05 -9.49
C GLY A 3 -22.77 -20.05 -8.78
N LYS A 4 -22.16 -20.97 -8.73
CA LYS A 4 -20.95 -21.06 -8.11
C LYS A 4 -20.01 -20.05 -8.49
N VAL A 5 -20.24 -19.53 -9.49
CA VAL A 5 -19.43 -18.55 -9.97
C VAL A 5 -19.14 -17.43 -9.06
N LYS A 6 -20.11 -16.96 -8.43
CA LYS A 6 -19.93 -15.84 -7.63
C LYS A 6 -18.95 -15.99 -6.59
N LEU A 7 -18.69 -17.12 -6.23
CA LEU A 7 -17.76 -17.28 -5.17
C LEU A 7 -16.46 -16.61 -5.40
N SER A 8 -15.97 -16.71 -6.57
CA SER A 8 -14.67 -16.18 -6.83
C SER A 8 -14.63 -14.69 -6.72
N VAL A 9 -15.71 -14.07 -6.81
CA VAL A 9 -15.74 -12.64 -6.72
C VAL A 9 -15.25 -12.11 -5.41
N LYS A 10 -15.56 -12.77 -4.35
CA LYS A 10 -15.18 -12.26 -3.08
C LYS A 10 -13.74 -12.21 -2.84
N VAL A 11 -13.04 -13.08 -3.41
CA VAL A 11 -11.63 -13.15 -3.20
C VAL A 11 -10.90 -11.93 -3.65
N ALA A 12 -11.50 -11.18 -4.52
CA ALA A 12 -10.84 -10.02 -5.08
C ALA A 12 -10.83 -8.81 -4.17
N GLU A 13 -11.57 -8.85 -3.10
CA GLU A 13 -11.62 -7.70 -2.23
C GLU A 13 -10.32 -7.45 -1.51
N LYS A 14 -9.94 -6.18 -1.38
CA LYS A 14 -8.74 -5.77 -0.69
C LYS A 14 -9.09 -5.15 0.63
N LYS A 15 -8.22 -5.33 1.60
CA LYS A 15 -8.40 -4.72 2.89
C LYS A 15 -7.99 -3.26 2.82
N LYS A 16 -8.66 -2.40 3.55
CA LYS A 16 -8.33 -0.98 3.60
C LYS A 16 -7.98 -0.58 5.01
N GLU A 17 -6.91 0.20 5.15
CA GLU A 17 -6.46 0.70 6.43
C GLU A 17 -6.17 2.18 6.26
N GLU A 18 -6.09 2.91 7.37
CA GLU A 18 -5.75 4.32 7.34
C GLU A 18 -4.54 4.57 8.20
N ILE A 19 -3.68 5.47 7.76
CA ILE A 19 -2.56 5.90 8.59
C ILE A 19 -2.64 7.41 8.72
N SER A 20 -2.32 7.91 9.91
CA SER A 20 -2.33 9.34 10.16
C SER A 20 -0.92 9.88 10.21
N ILE A 21 -0.68 11.02 9.59
CA ILE A 21 0.61 11.66 9.64
C ILE A 21 0.44 13.05 10.24
N SER A 22 1.47 13.53 10.93
CA SER A 22 1.46 14.85 11.51
C SER A 22 2.33 15.82 10.74
N THR A 23 2.86 15.39 9.60
CA THR A 23 3.74 16.21 8.75
C THR A 23 3.05 16.45 7.42
N ASP A 24 3.62 17.34 6.60
CA ASP A 24 3.04 17.63 5.31
C ASP A 24 3.02 16.42 4.38
N PHE A 25 3.98 15.54 4.53
CA PHE A 25 4.06 14.33 3.71
C PHE A 25 4.82 13.26 4.45
N ILE A 26 4.75 12.05 3.94
CA ILE A 26 5.55 10.95 4.43
C ILE A 26 6.13 10.24 3.20
N ARG A 27 7.36 9.74 3.31
CA ARG A 27 7.95 9.00 2.20
C ARG A 27 7.34 7.61 2.16
N LEU A 28 7.28 7.03 0.97
CA LEU A 28 6.69 5.71 0.77
C LEU A 28 7.36 4.65 1.63
N ASP A 29 8.70 4.64 1.69
CA ASP A 29 9.41 3.66 2.50
C ASP A 29 9.09 3.83 3.98
N SER A 30 9.00 5.07 4.43
CA SER A 30 8.66 5.35 5.83
C SER A 30 7.21 4.95 6.13
N ALA A 31 6.32 5.17 5.18
CA ALA A 31 4.93 4.81 5.37
C ALA A 31 4.75 3.30 5.52
N LEU A 32 5.47 2.51 4.74
CA LEU A 32 5.41 1.07 4.85
C LEU A 32 5.89 0.59 6.22
N LYS A 33 6.89 1.27 6.78
CA LYS A 33 7.38 0.93 8.11
C LYS A 33 6.38 1.37 9.17
N LEU A 34 5.82 2.55 9.01
CA LEU A 34 4.88 3.09 9.98
C LEU A 34 3.68 2.19 10.19
N CYS A 35 3.17 1.61 9.11
CA CYS A 35 2.01 0.74 9.22
C CYS A 35 2.38 -0.73 9.45
N ASN A 36 3.66 -0.98 9.72
CA ASN A 36 4.17 -2.33 9.99
C ASN A 36 3.98 -3.31 8.83
N ALA A 37 3.85 -2.78 7.62
CA ALA A 37 3.75 -3.63 6.45
C ALA A 37 5.10 -4.29 6.14
N VAL A 38 6.18 -3.62 6.53
CA VAL A 38 7.53 -4.17 6.41
C VAL A 38 8.27 -3.96 7.72
N GLU A 39 9.34 -4.71 7.92
CA GLU A 39 10.05 -4.69 9.20
C GLU A 39 11.19 -3.69 9.27
N SER A 40 11.70 -3.26 8.14
CA SER A 40 12.86 -2.39 8.13
C SER A 40 12.89 -1.54 6.85
N GLY A 41 13.79 -0.54 6.86
CA GLY A 41 13.99 0.28 5.67
C GLY A 41 14.53 -0.53 4.50
N GLY A 42 15.38 -1.52 4.78
CA GLY A 42 15.91 -2.38 3.74
C GLY A 42 14.82 -3.24 3.11
N HIS A 43 13.91 -3.74 3.94
CA HIS A 43 12.79 -4.52 3.44
C HIS A 43 11.89 -3.62 2.57
N ALA A 44 11.62 -2.40 3.04
CA ALA A 44 10.81 -1.45 2.27
C ALA A 44 11.45 -1.18 0.91
N LYS A 45 12.77 -0.94 0.89
CA LYS A 45 13.46 -0.67 -0.35
C LYS A 45 13.31 -1.83 -1.33
N THR A 46 13.45 -3.04 -0.84
CA THR A 46 13.37 -4.23 -1.68
C THR A 46 11.99 -4.37 -2.31
N VAL A 47 10.94 -4.31 -1.51
CA VAL A 47 9.60 -4.53 -2.06
C VAL A 47 9.18 -3.40 -3.00
N ILE A 48 9.62 -2.18 -2.73
CA ILE A 48 9.31 -1.06 -3.62
C ILE A 48 10.03 -1.22 -4.96
N GLN A 49 11.32 -1.53 -4.91
CA GLN A 49 12.09 -1.68 -6.14
C GLN A 49 11.67 -2.89 -6.96
N ASP A 50 11.11 -3.90 -6.31
CA ASP A 50 10.61 -5.07 -7.00
C ASP A 50 9.24 -4.86 -7.64
N GLY A 51 8.65 -3.68 -7.46
CA GLY A 51 7.36 -3.37 -8.07
C GLY A 51 6.18 -3.95 -7.33
N GLU A 52 6.35 -4.27 -6.05
CA GLU A 52 5.28 -4.87 -5.26
C GLU A 52 4.37 -3.86 -4.60
N VAL A 53 4.69 -2.56 -4.73
CA VAL A 53 3.94 -1.50 -4.07
C VAL A 53 3.32 -0.58 -5.11
N LYS A 54 2.07 -0.20 -4.89
CA LYS A 54 1.38 0.74 -5.75
C LYS A 54 1.10 2.02 -4.97
N VAL A 55 1.12 3.14 -5.69
CA VAL A 55 0.73 4.43 -5.13
C VAL A 55 -0.39 4.97 -5.99
N ASN A 56 -1.52 5.26 -5.37
CA ASN A 56 -2.71 5.75 -6.07
C ASN A 56 -3.06 4.85 -7.27
N GLY A 57 -2.90 3.54 -7.08
CA GLY A 57 -3.30 2.55 -8.08
C GLY A 57 -2.24 2.19 -9.10
N GLU A 58 -1.06 2.81 -9.06
CA GLU A 58 0.00 2.54 -10.03
C GLU A 58 1.27 2.06 -9.34
N ILE A 59 1.95 1.12 -9.97
CA ILE A 59 3.19 0.59 -9.42
C ILE A 59 4.20 1.72 -9.28
N CYS A 60 4.80 1.83 -8.10
CA CYS A 60 5.79 2.85 -7.82
C CYS A 60 7.06 2.19 -7.31
N THR A 61 8.17 2.47 -7.97
CA THR A 61 9.46 1.90 -7.59
C THR A 61 10.37 2.91 -6.90
N GLN A 62 9.84 4.09 -6.57
CA GLN A 62 10.62 5.14 -5.93
C GLN A 62 10.36 5.14 -4.43
N ARG A 63 11.33 4.68 -3.65
CA ARG A 63 11.14 4.59 -2.21
C ARG A 63 10.99 5.95 -1.54
N GLY A 64 11.48 6.99 -2.17
CA GLY A 64 11.36 8.34 -1.64
C GLY A 64 10.13 9.10 -2.11
N LYS A 65 9.19 8.42 -2.75
CA LYS A 65 7.97 9.06 -3.20
C LYS A 65 7.25 9.71 -2.03
N LYS A 66 6.92 10.99 -2.17
CA LYS A 66 6.22 11.73 -1.12
C LYS A 66 4.73 11.46 -1.20
N LEU A 67 4.15 11.11 -0.07
CA LEU A 67 2.71 10.86 0.04
C LEU A 67 2.11 11.91 0.95
N HIS A 68 1.01 12.50 0.50
CA HIS A 68 0.31 13.56 1.24
C HIS A 68 -1.04 13.03 1.69
N SER A 69 -1.72 13.77 2.55
CA SER A 69 -3.07 13.40 2.96
C SER A 69 -3.94 13.21 1.73
N GLY A 70 -4.66 12.13 1.67
CA GLY A 70 -5.49 11.80 0.51
C GLY A 70 -4.83 10.84 -0.45
N ASP A 71 -3.51 10.67 -0.37
CA ASP A 71 -2.84 9.68 -1.21
C ASP A 71 -3.04 8.29 -0.60
N SER A 72 -2.86 7.27 -1.42
CA SER A 72 -2.95 5.90 -0.94
C SER A 72 -1.81 5.08 -1.49
N PHE A 73 -1.49 4.00 -0.79
CA PHE A 73 -0.50 3.06 -1.29
C PHE A 73 -0.97 1.65 -0.95
N GLU A 74 -0.54 0.70 -1.73
CA GLU A 74 -1.00 -0.67 -1.60
C GLU A 74 0.17 -1.64 -1.55
N TYR A 75 0.11 -2.57 -0.63
CA TYR A 75 1.11 -3.64 -0.51
C TYR A 75 0.42 -4.87 0.07
N MET A 76 0.67 -6.03 -0.51
CA MET A 76 0.12 -7.31 -0.04
C MET A 76 -1.41 -7.28 0.08
N ARG A 77 -2.05 -6.67 -0.91
CA ARG A 77 -3.51 -6.60 -1.00
C ARG A 77 -4.17 -5.79 0.12
N VAL A 78 -3.40 -4.90 0.72
CA VAL A 78 -3.94 -3.96 1.70
C VAL A 78 -3.70 -2.56 1.14
N VAL A 79 -4.76 -1.76 1.07
CA VAL A 79 -4.67 -0.38 0.61
C VAL A 79 -4.63 0.50 1.85
N TYR A 80 -3.60 1.32 1.95
CA TYR A 80 -3.44 2.25 3.07
C TYR A 80 -3.73 3.66 2.60
N ILE A 81 -4.59 4.34 3.30
CA ILE A 81 -4.97 5.71 2.96
C ILE A 81 -4.31 6.67 3.93
N VAL A 82 -3.59 7.65 3.39
CA VAL A 82 -2.88 8.63 4.21
C VAL A 82 -3.86 9.73 4.61
N LYS A 83 -3.93 10.00 5.91
CA LYS A 83 -4.87 10.99 6.44
C LYS A 83 -4.20 12.27 6.87
#